data_da7cd5236561a4d0a9a99e6429e7c004
#
_entry.id   da7cd5236561a4d0a9a99e6429e7c004
#
_cell.length_a   1.000
_cell.length_b   1.000
_cell.length_c   1.000
_cell.angle_alpha   90.00
_cell.angle_beta   90.00
_cell.angle_gamma   90.00
#
_symmetry.space_group_name_H-M   'P 1'
#
loop_
_entity.id
_entity.type
_entity.pdbx_description
1 polymer ?
#
loop_
_entity_poly.entity_id
_entity_poly.type
_entity_poly.pdbx_seq_one_letter_code
_entity_poly.pdbx_strand_id
1 'polypeptide(L)'
;AKGSPYKASVHTHPIELVAMTHNKKFLEKDVASNLLWSMIPETKAFCPRGLGIIPYQLPSSVELAEATIRELDDYDVVMWEKHGVFAVDVDVMAAFDQVDVLNKSALIYIAAKNMGFEPDGMSQLQMKEMSVAFNLPK
;
A
#
# COMPACT_ATOMS: atom_id res chain seq x y z
N ALA A 1 13.02 2.75 15.96
CA ALA A 1 14.48 2.77 15.93
C ALA A 1 14.98 4.18 16.28
N LYS A 2 16.11 4.30 17.03
CA LYS A 2 16.73 5.61 17.31
C LYS A 2 17.10 6.27 15.99
N GLY A 3 16.59 7.51 15.76
CA GLY A 3 16.85 8.26 14.54
C GLY A 3 15.85 8.08 13.40
N SER A 4 14.86 7.21 13.56
CA SER A 4 13.76 7.10 12.59
C SER A 4 12.90 8.36 12.60
N PRO A 5 12.47 8.90 11.43
CA PRO A 5 11.51 9.98 11.36
C PRO A 5 10.11 9.54 11.80
N TYR A 6 9.84 8.24 11.81
CA TYR A 6 8.54 7.67 12.18
C TYR A 6 8.27 7.78 13.67
N LYS A 7 7.09 8.27 14.02
CA LYS A 7 6.65 8.50 15.41
C LYS A 7 5.33 7.83 15.71
N ALA A 8 4.64 7.32 14.70
CA ALA A 8 3.35 6.67 14.84
C ALA A 8 3.25 5.44 13.95
N SER A 9 2.39 4.52 14.35
CA SER A 9 2.00 3.38 13.56
C SER A 9 0.50 3.17 13.64
N VAL A 10 -0.07 2.64 12.55
CA VAL A 10 -1.48 2.24 12.45
C VAL A 10 -1.53 0.80 11.96
N HIS A 11 -2.30 -0.03 12.65
CA HIS A 11 -2.68 -1.36 12.17
C HIS A 11 -4.20 -1.42 12.06
N THR A 12 -4.69 -1.85 10.89
CA THR A 12 -6.12 -1.98 10.61
C THR A 12 -6.38 -3.06 9.56
N HIS A 13 -7.64 -3.43 9.39
CA HIS A 13 -8.08 -4.48 8.44
C HIS A 13 -8.92 -3.86 7.31
N PRO A 14 -8.34 -3.11 6.36
CA PRO A 14 -9.09 -2.52 5.25
C PRO A 14 -9.59 -3.64 4.32
N ILE A 15 -10.89 -3.72 4.16
CA ILE A 15 -11.56 -4.86 3.53
C ILE A 15 -11.11 -5.08 2.10
N GLU A 16 -11.05 -4.03 1.30
CA GLU A 16 -10.73 -4.11 -0.12
C GLU A 16 -9.26 -4.51 -0.34
N LEU A 17 -8.33 -3.98 0.45
CA LEU A 17 -6.93 -4.39 0.38
C LEU A 17 -6.75 -5.85 0.82
N VAL A 18 -7.41 -6.26 1.91
CA VAL A 18 -7.35 -7.65 2.37
C VAL A 18 -7.93 -8.57 1.30
N ALA A 19 -9.06 -8.21 0.67
CA ALA A 19 -9.65 -8.97 -0.40
C ALA A 19 -8.68 -9.22 -1.57
N MET A 20 -7.90 -8.21 -1.96
CA MET A 20 -6.89 -8.34 -3.02
C MET A 20 -5.84 -9.41 -2.69
N THR A 21 -5.45 -9.57 -1.43
CA THR A 21 -4.42 -10.54 -1.04
C THR A 21 -4.86 -12.00 -1.19
N HIS A 22 -6.14 -12.27 -1.43
CA HIS A 22 -6.63 -13.60 -1.76
C HIS A 22 -6.32 -14.05 -3.18
N ASN A 23 -5.78 -13.17 -4.02
CA ASN A 23 -5.27 -13.49 -5.34
C ASN A 23 -3.74 -13.39 -5.33
N LYS A 24 -3.05 -14.49 -5.65
CA LYS A 24 -1.58 -14.56 -5.67
C LYS A 24 -0.92 -13.49 -6.55
N LYS A 25 -1.57 -13.04 -7.61
CA LYS A 25 -1.11 -11.96 -8.48
C LYS A 25 -0.79 -10.69 -7.69
N PHE A 26 -1.60 -10.37 -6.67
CA PHE A 26 -1.46 -9.17 -5.87
C PHE A 26 -0.55 -9.36 -4.63
N LEU A 27 0.12 -10.49 -4.52
CA LEU A 27 1.21 -10.69 -3.57
C LEU A 27 2.58 -10.28 -4.16
N GLU A 28 2.62 -9.99 -5.46
CA GLU A 28 3.78 -9.38 -6.12
C GLU A 28 3.75 -7.88 -5.83
N LYS A 29 4.72 -7.39 -5.08
CA LYS A 29 4.77 -6.01 -4.55
C LYS A 29 4.69 -4.96 -5.66
N ASP A 30 5.45 -5.15 -6.73
CA ASP A 30 5.47 -4.22 -7.87
C ASP A 30 4.14 -4.22 -8.62
N VAL A 31 3.51 -5.39 -8.76
CA VAL A 31 2.19 -5.52 -9.40
C VAL A 31 1.14 -4.80 -8.58
N ALA A 32 1.09 -5.05 -7.27
CA ALA A 32 0.13 -4.42 -6.37
C ALA A 32 0.33 -2.90 -6.29
N SER A 33 1.58 -2.45 -6.07
CA SER A 33 1.89 -1.02 -5.97
C SER A 33 1.55 -0.27 -7.26
N ASN A 34 1.98 -0.76 -8.41
CA ASN A 34 1.70 -0.11 -9.69
C ASN A 34 0.20 -0.07 -10.00
N LEU A 35 -0.53 -1.13 -9.70
CA LEU A 35 -1.98 -1.14 -9.88
C LEU A 35 -2.64 -0.07 -9.02
N LEU A 36 -2.34 -0.04 -7.72
CA LEU A 36 -2.96 0.89 -6.79
C LEU A 36 -2.60 2.35 -7.11
N TRP A 37 -1.35 2.62 -7.45
CA TRP A 37 -0.92 3.95 -7.88
C TRP A 37 -1.63 4.43 -9.14
N SER A 38 -2.00 3.51 -10.03
CA SER A 38 -2.62 3.86 -11.30
C SER A 38 -4.12 4.20 -11.20
N MET A 39 -4.75 3.92 -10.06
CA MET A 39 -6.20 4.13 -9.91
C MET A 39 -6.56 5.60 -9.67
N ILE A 40 -5.81 6.31 -8.82
CA ILE A 40 -5.97 7.75 -8.56
C ILE A 40 -4.61 8.38 -8.23
N PRO A 41 -4.40 9.66 -8.58
CA PRO A 41 -3.12 10.35 -8.34
C PRO A 41 -2.69 10.40 -6.88
N GLU A 42 -3.65 10.57 -5.97
CA GLU A 42 -3.41 10.70 -4.54
C GLU A 42 -2.68 9.51 -3.95
N THR A 43 -2.89 8.31 -4.48
CA THR A 43 -2.26 7.09 -3.97
C THR A 43 -0.74 7.14 -4.13
N LYS A 44 -0.24 7.60 -5.28
CA LYS A 44 1.20 7.80 -5.47
C LYS A 44 1.72 8.96 -4.64
N ALA A 45 0.94 10.05 -4.50
CA ALA A 45 1.32 11.23 -3.73
C ALA A 45 1.46 10.94 -2.23
N PHE A 46 0.52 10.22 -1.63
CA PHE A 46 0.50 9.91 -0.20
C PHE A 46 1.28 8.65 0.18
N CYS A 47 1.42 7.69 -0.74
CA CYS A 47 2.17 6.45 -0.51
C CYS A 47 3.20 6.23 -1.62
N PRO A 48 4.21 7.12 -1.75
CA PRO A 48 5.15 7.11 -2.87
C PRO A 48 6.08 5.90 -2.87
N ARG A 49 6.33 5.29 -1.71
CA ARG A 49 7.17 4.10 -1.60
C ARG A 49 6.44 2.80 -1.96
N GLY A 50 5.12 2.85 -2.10
CA GLY A 50 4.31 1.70 -2.45
C GLY A 50 3.96 0.80 -1.28
N LEU A 51 3.54 -0.41 -1.59
CA LEU A 51 3.04 -1.39 -0.65
C LEU A 51 4.01 -2.55 -0.49
N GLY A 52 4.59 -2.72 0.70
CA GLY A 52 5.28 -3.93 1.10
C GLY A 52 4.27 -5.05 1.35
N ILE A 53 4.65 -6.30 1.09
CA ILE A 53 3.75 -7.44 1.26
C ILE A 53 4.49 -8.58 1.95
N ILE A 54 3.91 -9.09 3.02
CA ILE A 54 4.38 -10.25 3.74
C ILE A 54 3.41 -11.41 3.49
N PRO A 55 3.88 -12.55 2.98
CA PRO A 55 3.10 -13.78 2.93
C PRO A 55 2.57 -14.14 4.33
N TYR A 56 1.47 -14.88 4.37
CA TYR A 56 0.81 -15.23 5.62
C TYR A 56 1.79 -15.72 6.68
N GLN A 57 1.69 -15.11 7.85
CA GLN A 57 2.34 -15.49 9.09
C GLN A 57 1.30 -15.56 10.19
N LEU A 58 1.55 -16.38 11.20
CA LEU A 58 0.65 -16.47 12.34
C LEU A 58 0.49 -15.11 13.03
N PRO A 59 -0.74 -14.60 13.20
CA PRO A 59 -0.97 -13.36 13.94
C PRO A 59 -0.34 -13.39 15.33
N SER A 60 0.21 -12.27 15.77
CA SER A 60 0.89 -12.10 17.06
C SER A 60 2.18 -12.93 17.21
N SER A 61 2.73 -13.45 16.14
CA SER A 61 4.00 -14.17 16.16
C SER A 61 5.21 -13.24 16.10
N VAL A 62 6.34 -13.70 16.59
CA VAL A 62 7.64 -13.02 16.48
C VAL A 62 8.06 -12.94 15.01
N GLU A 63 7.80 -13.99 14.24
CA GLU A 63 8.11 -14.08 12.82
C GLU A 63 7.41 -12.99 12.02
N LEU A 64 6.12 -12.72 12.29
CA LEU A 64 5.38 -11.62 11.67
C LEU A 64 5.98 -10.26 12.03
N ALA A 65 6.33 -10.06 13.31
CA ALA A 65 6.93 -8.81 13.77
C ALA A 65 8.28 -8.55 13.09
N GLU A 66 9.16 -9.55 13.05
CA GLU A 66 10.47 -9.45 12.39
C GLU A 66 10.36 -9.22 10.88
N ALA A 67 9.44 -9.93 10.21
CA ALA A 67 9.18 -9.72 8.79
C ALA A 67 8.68 -8.30 8.52
N THR A 68 7.78 -7.78 9.37
CA THR A 68 7.27 -6.41 9.27
C THR A 68 8.40 -5.38 9.41
N ILE A 69 9.27 -5.54 10.41
CA ILE A 69 10.40 -4.63 10.63
C ILE A 69 11.33 -4.61 9.41
N ARG A 70 11.63 -5.76 8.81
CA ARG A 70 12.46 -5.84 7.59
C ARG A 70 11.80 -5.15 6.39
N GLU A 71 10.48 -5.33 6.19
CA GLU A 71 9.76 -4.65 5.09
C GLU A 71 9.73 -3.13 5.27
N LEU A 72 9.69 -2.63 6.51
CA LEU A 72 9.70 -1.19 6.81
C LEU A 72 11.01 -0.48 6.47
N ASP A 73 12.07 -1.19 6.11
CA ASP A 73 13.27 -0.57 5.56
C ASP A 73 13.00 0.03 4.16
N ASP A 74 12.13 -0.60 3.37
CA ASP A 74 11.82 -0.21 2.00
C ASP A 74 10.44 0.43 1.81
N TYR A 75 9.49 0.15 2.71
CA TYR A 75 8.09 0.57 2.60
C TYR A 75 7.60 1.25 3.87
N ASP A 76 6.66 2.19 3.73
CA ASP A 76 5.99 2.83 4.88
C ASP A 76 4.69 2.13 5.24
N VAL A 77 4.13 1.35 4.30
CA VAL A 77 2.94 0.51 4.50
C VAL A 77 3.25 -0.92 4.10
N VAL A 78 2.93 -1.84 4.99
CA VAL A 78 3.15 -3.28 4.80
C VAL A 78 1.82 -4.00 4.89
N MET A 79 1.49 -4.76 3.84
CA MET A 79 0.33 -5.63 3.79
C MET A 79 0.67 -7.00 4.34
N TRP A 80 -0.12 -7.50 5.27
CA TRP A 80 -0.10 -8.88 5.74
C TRP A 80 -1.15 -9.69 4.99
N GLU A 81 -0.71 -10.68 4.23
CA GLU A 81 -1.60 -11.53 3.43
C GLU A 81 -2.77 -12.05 4.27
N LYS A 82 -4.01 -11.83 3.80
CA LYS A 82 -5.27 -12.27 4.42
C LYS A 82 -5.50 -11.78 5.85
N HIS A 83 -4.87 -10.65 6.22
CA HIS A 83 -5.00 -10.13 7.58
C HIS A 83 -5.31 -8.63 7.58
N GLY A 84 -4.39 -7.80 7.16
CA GLY A 84 -4.51 -6.35 7.25
C GLY A 84 -3.25 -5.62 6.86
N VAL A 85 -3.16 -4.35 7.26
CA VAL A 85 -2.00 -3.50 6.99
C VAL A 85 -1.36 -3.00 8.27
N PHE A 86 -0.07 -2.73 8.19
CA PHE A 86 0.72 -2.01 9.18
C PHE A 86 1.39 -0.82 8.50
N ALA A 87 1.09 0.40 8.95
CA ALA A 87 1.62 1.63 8.37
C ALA A 87 2.38 2.44 9.41
N VAL A 88 3.43 3.12 8.98
CA VAL A 88 4.23 4.02 9.81
C VAL A 88 4.37 5.39 9.14
N ASP A 89 4.36 6.45 9.97
CA ASP A 89 4.62 7.81 9.50
C ASP A 89 5.01 8.73 10.68
N VAL A 90 5.16 10.02 10.38
CA VAL A 90 5.51 11.05 11.38
C VAL A 90 4.43 11.25 12.44
N ASP A 91 3.17 11.01 12.10
CA ASP A 91 2.02 11.02 13.02
C ASP A 91 0.93 10.03 12.58
N VAL A 92 -0.08 9.86 13.42
CA VAL A 92 -1.17 8.89 13.20
C VAL A 92 -2.01 9.24 11.98
N MET A 93 -2.25 10.52 11.71
CA MET A 93 -3.05 10.95 10.56
C MET A 93 -2.33 10.65 9.26
N ALA A 94 -1.03 10.98 9.19
CA ALA A 94 -0.22 10.67 8.02
C ALA A 94 -0.15 9.15 7.74
N ALA A 95 0.03 8.34 8.78
CA ALA A 95 0.00 6.88 8.63
C ALA A 95 -1.37 6.37 8.15
N PHE A 96 -2.45 6.92 8.69
CA PHE A 96 -3.82 6.59 8.27
C PHE A 96 -4.10 7.00 6.82
N ASP A 97 -3.67 8.20 6.41
CA ASP A 97 -3.87 8.71 5.05
C ASP A 97 -3.27 7.80 3.99
N GLN A 98 -2.10 7.20 4.27
CA GLN A 98 -1.50 6.21 3.38
C GLN A 98 -2.41 4.98 3.21
N VAL A 99 -2.96 4.47 4.30
CA VAL A 99 -3.87 3.31 4.27
C VAL A 99 -5.17 3.66 3.55
N ASP A 100 -5.73 4.85 3.80
CA ASP A 100 -6.98 5.30 3.20
C ASP A 100 -6.88 5.39 1.67
N VAL A 101 -5.84 6.03 1.15
CA VAL A 101 -5.67 6.14 -0.31
C VAL A 101 -5.41 4.79 -0.99
N LEU A 102 -4.66 3.90 -0.34
CA LEU A 102 -4.44 2.55 -0.85
C LEU A 102 -5.75 1.77 -0.91
N ASN A 103 -6.55 1.82 0.17
CA ASN A 103 -7.84 1.12 0.19
C ASN A 103 -8.84 1.73 -0.79
N LYS A 104 -8.83 3.04 -0.96
CA LYS A 104 -9.63 3.74 -1.98
C LYS A 104 -9.29 3.26 -3.39
N SER A 105 -8.01 3.13 -3.72
CA SER A 105 -7.56 2.55 -4.99
C SER A 105 -8.04 1.11 -5.18
N ALA A 106 -7.94 0.29 -4.14
CA ALA A 106 -8.45 -1.09 -4.17
C ALA A 106 -9.96 -1.13 -4.42
N LEU A 107 -10.73 -0.25 -3.77
CA LEU A 107 -12.18 -0.14 -3.97
C LEU A 107 -12.52 0.31 -5.41
N ILE A 108 -11.78 1.28 -5.96
CA ILE A 108 -11.96 1.72 -7.34
C ILE A 108 -11.70 0.56 -8.32
N TYR A 109 -10.62 -0.19 -8.12
CA TYR A 109 -10.30 -1.36 -8.92
C TYR A 109 -11.43 -2.41 -8.87
N ILE A 110 -11.90 -2.76 -7.68
CA ILE A 110 -12.98 -3.72 -7.48
C ILE A 110 -14.27 -3.22 -8.12
N ALA A 111 -14.59 -1.94 -7.96
CA ALA A 111 -15.79 -1.33 -8.56
C ALA A 111 -15.74 -1.39 -10.09
N ALA A 112 -14.61 -1.06 -10.69
CA ALA A 112 -14.42 -1.14 -12.14
C ALA A 112 -14.57 -2.60 -12.65
N LYS A 113 -13.97 -3.56 -11.95
CA LYS A 113 -14.13 -5.01 -12.26
C LYS A 113 -15.59 -5.44 -12.17
N ASN A 114 -16.33 -4.97 -11.17
CA ASN A 114 -17.75 -5.27 -11.01
C ASN A 114 -18.61 -4.62 -12.12
N MET A 115 -18.15 -3.55 -12.76
CA MET A 115 -18.78 -2.97 -13.95
C MET A 115 -18.55 -3.82 -15.22
N GLY A 116 -17.68 -4.83 -15.15
CA GLY A 116 -17.44 -5.79 -16.23
C GLY A 116 -16.25 -5.46 -17.12
N PHE A 117 -15.33 -4.59 -16.68
CA PHE A 117 -14.11 -4.28 -17.45
C PHE A 117 -12.86 -4.22 -16.55
N GLU A 118 -11.71 -4.36 -17.18
CA GLU A 118 -10.42 -4.09 -16.56
C GLU A 118 -10.16 -2.59 -16.64
N PRO A 119 -9.91 -1.88 -15.50
CA PRO A 119 -9.60 -0.46 -15.56
C PRO A 119 -8.26 -0.21 -16.25
N ASP A 120 -8.21 0.80 -17.11
CA ASP A 120 -6.97 1.18 -17.81
C ASP A 120 -5.90 1.66 -16.82
N GLY A 121 -6.30 2.42 -15.81
CA GLY A 121 -5.40 3.09 -14.90
C GLY A 121 -4.65 4.26 -15.56
N MET A 122 -3.91 5.02 -14.76
CA MET A 122 -2.99 6.03 -15.28
C MET A 122 -1.82 5.37 -16.00
N SER A 123 -1.44 5.93 -17.14
CA SER A 123 -0.26 5.47 -17.88
C SER A 123 1.03 5.76 -17.12
N GLN A 124 2.12 5.07 -17.49
CA GLN A 124 3.45 5.32 -16.94
C GLN A 124 3.89 6.77 -17.15
N LEU A 125 3.52 7.38 -18.29
CA LEU A 125 3.81 8.78 -18.58
C LEU A 125 3.10 9.70 -17.59
N GLN A 126 1.79 9.49 -17.38
CA GLN A 126 0.99 10.27 -16.42
C GLN A 126 1.52 10.13 -14.98
N MET A 127 1.87 8.94 -14.57
CA MET A 127 2.47 8.70 -13.24
C MET A 127 3.82 9.40 -13.10
N LYS A 128 4.64 9.42 -14.16
CA LYS A 128 5.93 10.12 -14.17
C LYS A 128 5.74 11.64 -14.10
N GLU A 129 4.84 12.19 -14.89
CA GLU A 129 4.50 13.62 -14.87
C GLU A 129 4.08 14.08 -13.47
N MET A 130 3.20 13.29 -12.84
CA MET A 130 2.75 13.55 -11.47
C MET A 130 3.90 13.48 -10.47
N SER A 131 4.77 12.46 -10.58
CA SER A 131 5.91 12.31 -9.69
C SER A 131 6.89 13.50 -9.78
N VAL A 132 7.07 14.05 -10.98
CA VAL A 132 7.89 15.26 -11.17
C VAL A 132 7.18 16.48 -10.61
N ALA A 133 5.89 16.65 -10.91
CA ALA A 133 5.12 17.82 -10.47
C ALA A 133 5.02 17.92 -8.94
N PHE A 134 4.91 16.81 -8.24
CA PHE A 134 4.82 16.73 -6.78
C PHE A 134 6.15 16.43 -6.08
N ASN A 135 7.26 16.36 -6.83
CA ASN A 135 8.60 16.06 -6.29
C ASN A 135 8.64 14.77 -5.44
N LEU A 136 7.98 13.73 -5.94
CA LEU A 136 7.93 12.44 -5.25
C LEU A 136 9.25 11.66 -5.41
N PRO A 137 9.60 10.79 -4.45
CA PRO A 137 10.74 9.91 -4.58
C PRO A 137 10.62 9.00 -5.81
N LYS A 138 11.79 8.72 -6.42
CA LYS A 138 11.89 7.85 -7.60
C LYS A 138 11.69 6.38 -7.23
#